data_9bcc0a89148ae1b7fbc3920383698f8c
#
_entry.id   9bcc0a89148ae1b7fbc3920383698f8c
#
_cell.length_a   1.000
_cell.length_b   1.000
_cell.length_c   1.000
_cell.angle_alpha   90.00
_cell.angle_beta   90.00
_cell.angle_gamma   90.00
#
_symmetry.space_group_name_H-M   'P 1'
#
loop_
_entity.id
_entity.type
_entity.pdbx_description
1 polymer ?
#
loop_
_entity_poly.entity_id
_entity_poly.type
_entity_poly.pdbx_seq_one_letter_code
_entity_poly.pdbx_strand_id
1 'polypeptide(L)'
;MKTEYTGNCGFLQRDSVEHKEYAEAYSTETREVEERDGADLLSKVLDRDNMNSAYKRVKANKGASGVDGMTVDEALPWLKEHKEELLKRIENGKYKPSPVRRVEIPKDNGGRRLLGIPTVIDRIIQQAIAQVLIPIYEPKFSQGSYGYRPNRSAKDAIEKVREYANKGYKYAVSLDLSKYFDTLNHELLMNMLRKDIHDKRLIDLIKKYLKSGVMENGVVTKTEEGSPQGGNLSPLLANIYLDKFDKEFEGRGVKVIRYADDIVLLAKSKRASERLLETSSRYLEDKLKLKVNTEKSRAVSVYSIRNFKFLGFALGRNKNGAYIRVHQKSRKKAKQKLKELTSRSQGRNVRLVMQNLKRFMQGWLNYYGIAEMQNLMDDWNGWLRRRIRMYIWKQWKLPRTRVKNLIKLGMPEWQAYRNGNTRKGYWAIAGSGILNRTITNERLALAGYFDISQKYKSLHSI
;
A
#
# COMPACT_ATOMS: atom_id res chain seq x y z
N MET A 1 31.50 0.33 19.26
CA MET A 1 31.11 0.25 17.84
C MET A 1 29.62 0.34 17.77
N LYS A 2 29.08 1.48 17.36
CA LYS A 2 27.63 1.72 17.17
C LYS A 2 27.32 1.47 15.72
N THR A 3 26.63 0.39 15.44
CA THR A 3 26.07 0.11 14.12
C THR A 3 24.82 0.96 13.93
N GLU A 4 24.95 2.01 13.14
CA GLU A 4 23.82 2.82 12.68
C GLU A 4 22.95 2.01 11.72
N TYR A 5 21.77 1.66 12.18
CA TYR A 5 20.68 1.19 11.32
C TYR A 5 20.15 2.37 10.49
N THR A 6 20.63 2.51 9.27
CA THR A 6 20.04 3.39 8.29
C THR A 6 18.69 2.83 7.87
N GLY A 7 17.63 3.28 8.53
CA GLY A 7 16.25 2.97 8.19
C GLY A 7 15.92 3.37 6.75
N ASN A 8 15.86 2.39 5.88
CA ASN A 8 15.52 2.57 4.48
C ASN A 8 14.02 2.82 4.35
N CYS A 9 13.67 3.99 3.87
CA CYS A 9 12.31 4.51 3.72
C CYS A 9 11.58 3.79 2.56
N GLY A 10 11.00 2.62 2.84
CA GLY A 10 10.25 1.80 1.87
C GLY A 10 8.72 2.00 1.84
N PHE A 11 8.19 3.02 2.52
CA PHE A 11 6.76 3.12 2.81
C PHE A 11 5.81 3.31 1.62
N LEU A 12 6.23 3.97 0.54
CA LEU A 12 5.39 4.11 -0.66
C LEU A 12 5.56 2.93 -1.63
N GLN A 13 6.69 2.23 -1.54
CA GLN A 13 6.98 1.09 -2.37
C GLN A 13 6.33 -0.20 -1.83
N ARG A 14 6.16 -0.32 -0.49
CA ARG A 14 5.48 -1.48 0.10
C ARG A 14 3.98 -1.52 -0.18
N ASP A 15 3.27 -0.39 -0.07
CA ASP A 15 1.84 -0.39 -0.37
C ASP A 15 1.55 -0.71 -1.85
N SER A 16 2.40 -0.25 -2.79
CA SER A 16 2.23 -0.55 -4.21
C SER A 16 2.77 -1.92 -4.62
N VAL A 17 3.80 -2.43 -3.93
CA VAL A 17 4.38 -3.76 -4.18
C VAL A 17 3.55 -4.85 -3.53
N GLU A 18 3.11 -4.67 -2.28
CA GLU A 18 2.18 -5.62 -1.64
C GLU A 18 0.89 -5.78 -2.44
N HIS A 19 0.34 -4.69 -3.02
CA HIS A 19 -0.86 -4.77 -3.85
C HIS A 19 -0.63 -5.44 -5.20
N LYS A 20 0.53 -5.25 -5.83
CA LYS A 20 0.90 -5.96 -7.06
C LYS A 20 1.17 -7.45 -6.79
N GLU A 21 1.93 -7.77 -5.75
CA GLU A 21 2.25 -9.14 -5.40
C GLU A 21 1.01 -9.93 -4.96
N TYR A 22 0.04 -9.31 -4.27
CA TYR A 22 -1.25 -9.94 -4.02
C TYR A 22 -2.05 -10.15 -5.31
N ALA A 23 -2.05 -9.23 -6.27
CA ALA A 23 -2.75 -9.37 -7.53
C ALA A 23 -2.06 -10.39 -8.47
N GLU A 24 -0.73 -10.33 -8.60
CA GLU A 24 0.06 -11.26 -9.42
C GLU A 24 0.14 -12.67 -8.81
N ALA A 25 0.02 -12.78 -7.47
CA ALA A 25 -0.02 -14.06 -6.79
C ALA A 25 -1.30 -14.88 -7.08
N TYR A 26 -2.33 -14.28 -7.64
CA TYR A 26 -3.62 -14.91 -7.92
C TYR A 26 -3.90 -15.19 -9.40
N SER A 27 -3.00 -14.84 -10.32
CA SER A 27 -3.11 -15.23 -11.72
C SER A 27 -2.67 -16.68 -11.92
N THR A 28 -3.42 -17.62 -11.37
CA THR A 28 -3.37 -19.02 -11.79
C THR A 28 -4.75 -19.41 -12.27
N GLU A 29 -4.80 -20.03 -13.43
CA GLU A 29 -5.98 -20.54 -14.11
C GLU A 29 -7.01 -21.09 -13.12
N THR A 30 -8.24 -20.56 -13.20
CA THR A 30 -9.42 -21.17 -12.60
C THR A 30 -9.63 -22.51 -13.25
N ARG A 31 -9.03 -23.56 -12.70
CA ARG A 31 -9.49 -24.92 -12.92
C ARG A 31 -10.86 -25.00 -12.26
N GLU A 32 -11.87 -25.36 -13.01
CA GLU A 32 -13.19 -25.71 -12.52
C GLU A 32 -13.03 -26.76 -11.41
N VAL A 33 -13.25 -26.32 -10.17
CA VAL A 33 -13.30 -27.21 -9.02
C VAL A 33 -14.68 -27.81 -9.02
N GLU A 34 -14.81 -29.04 -9.51
CA GLU A 34 -16.00 -29.86 -9.29
C GLU A 34 -16.33 -29.84 -7.79
N GLU A 35 -17.59 -29.55 -7.47
CA GLU A 35 -18.18 -29.66 -6.14
C GLU A 35 -18.11 -31.13 -5.67
N ARG A 36 -17.01 -31.48 -4.99
CA ARG A 36 -16.93 -32.69 -4.19
C ARG A 36 -16.31 -32.36 -2.82
N ASP A 37 -17.18 -32.50 -1.82
CA ASP A 37 -16.87 -32.60 -0.40
C ASP A 37 -16.10 -31.45 0.27
N GLY A 38 -16.86 -30.51 0.83
CA GLY A 38 -16.37 -29.48 1.77
C GLY A 38 -15.83 -30.04 3.11
N ALA A 39 -15.68 -31.37 3.23
CA ALA A 39 -15.30 -32.05 4.46
C ALA A 39 -13.79 -32.17 4.69
N ASP A 40 -12.94 -31.98 3.66
CA ASP A 40 -11.48 -32.19 3.77
C ASP A 40 -10.65 -31.03 3.21
N LEU A 41 -10.96 -29.81 3.65
CA LEU A 41 -10.20 -28.62 3.25
C LEU A 41 -8.81 -28.58 3.88
N LEU A 42 -8.63 -29.17 5.07
CA LEU A 42 -7.33 -29.22 5.72
C LEU A 42 -6.32 -30.03 4.90
N SER A 43 -6.72 -31.17 4.34
CA SER A 43 -5.84 -31.95 3.47
C SER A 43 -5.42 -31.19 2.22
N LYS A 44 -6.35 -30.41 1.62
CA LYS A 44 -6.02 -29.48 0.51
C LYS A 44 -5.02 -28.40 0.94
N VAL A 45 -5.15 -27.87 2.16
CA VAL A 45 -4.18 -26.89 2.72
C VAL A 45 -2.80 -27.52 2.86
N LEU A 46 -2.72 -28.75 3.37
CA LEU A 46 -1.46 -29.47 3.62
C LEU A 46 -0.90 -30.18 2.39
N ASP A 47 -1.62 -30.12 1.27
CA ASP A 47 -1.14 -30.67 0.00
C ASP A 47 0.25 -30.14 -0.36
N ARG A 48 1.07 -31.02 -0.94
CA ARG A 48 2.47 -30.74 -1.26
C ARG A 48 2.64 -29.52 -2.15
N ASP A 49 1.82 -29.42 -3.20
CA ASP A 49 1.96 -28.36 -4.19
C ASP A 49 1.46 -27.03 -3.63
N ASN A 50 0.38 -27.06 -2.84
CA ASN A 50 -0.12 -25.90 -2.12
C ASN A 50 0.90 -25.36 -1.11
N MET A 51 1.49 -26.23 -0.29
CA MET A 51 2.52 -25.84 0.68
C MET A 51 3.79 -25.30 0.00
N ASN A 52 4.24 -25.92 -1.10
CA ASN A 52 5.37 -25.44 -1.88
C ASN A 52 5.09 -24.05 -2.51
N SER A 53 3.88 -23.83 -3.02
CA SER A 53 3.43 -22.53 -3.54
C SER A 53 3.44 -21.48 -2.43
N ALA A 54 2.90 -21.81 -1.26
CA ALA A 54 2.88 -20.93 -0.09
C ALA A 54 4.31 -20.54 0.37
N TYR A 55 5.22 -21.53 0.44
CA TYR A 55 6.62 -21.27 0.75
C TYR A 55 7.27 -20.31 -0.26
N LYS A 56 7.10 -20.57 -1.57
CA LYS A 56 7.66 -19.71 -2.62
C LYS A 56 7.18 -18.25 -2.49
N ARG A 57 5.89 -18.04 -2.19
CA ARG A 57 5.31 -16.71 -1.97
C ARG A 57 5.88 -16.01 -0.75
N VAL A 58 5.95 -16.71 0.39
CA VAL A 58 6.53 -16.17 1.62
C VAL A 58 8.01 -15.82 1.43
N LYS A 59 8.76 -16.66 0.69
CA LYS A 59 10.17 -16.40 0.37
C LYS A 59 10.34 -15.19 -0.53
N ALA A 60 9.50 -15.01 -1.54
CA ALA A 60 9.56 -13.85 -2.45
C ALA A 60 9.37 -12.52 -1.70
N ASN A 61 8.51 -12.50 -0.68
CA ASN A 61 8.22 -11.30 0.13
C ASN A 61 9.35 -10.85 1.06
N LYS A 62 10.38 -11.68 1.29
CA LYS A 62 11.57 -11.34 2.10
C LYS A 62 11.25 -10.66 3.44
N GLY A 63 10.17 -11.10 4.10
CA GLY A 63 9.70 -10.49 5.34
C GLY A 63 10.65 -10.73 6.54
N ALA A 64 10.54 -9.88 7.56
CA ALA A 64 11.34 -9.99 8.79
C ALA A 64 11.01 -11.27 9.60
N SER A 65 11.93 -11.70 10.45
CA SER A 65 11.77 -12.86 11.36
C SER A 65 10.66 -12.63 12.40
N GLY A 66 10.01 -13.73 12.80
CA GLY A 66 9.05 -13.74 13.91
C GLY A 66 9.71 -13.67 15.29
N VAL A 67 9.05 -14.26 16.28
CA VAL A 67 9.55 -14.37 17.68
C VAL A 67 10.69 -15.38 17.82
N ASP A 68 10.76 -16.37 16.93
CA ASP A 68 11.76 -17.43 16.86
C ASP A 68 13.10 -16.95 16.25
N GLY A 69 13.15 -15.76 15.67
CA GLY A 69 14.33 -15.23 15.00
C GLY A 69 14.60 -15.86 13.62
N MET A 70 13.88 -16.92 13.22
CA MET A 70 14.10 -17.63 11.96
C MET A 70 13.90 -16.70 10.76
N THR A 71 14.87 -16.66 9.87
CA THR A 71 14.81 -15.93 8.60
C THR A 71 14.12 -16.76 7.53
N VAL A 72 13.74 -16.10 6.43
CA VAL A 72 13.08 -16.78 5.30
C VAL A 72 14.01 -17.79 4.60
N ASP A 73 15.32 -17.53 4.62
CA ASP A 73 16.31 -18.40 3.98
C ASP A 73 16.57 -19.67 4.80
N GLU A 74 16.44 -19.62 6.13
CA GLU A 74 16.55 -20.75 7.05
C GLU A 74 15.31 -21.66 7.06
N ALA A 75 14.17 -21.17 6.57
CA ALA A 75 12.92 -21.92 6.59
C ALA A 75 12.97 -23.20 5.72
N LEU A 76 13.69 -23.20 4.58
CA LEU A 76 13.75 -24.40 3.73
C LEU A 76 14.57 -25.54 4.32
N PRO A 77 15.79 -25.33 4.85
CA PRO A 77 16.52 -26.35 5.59
C PRO A 77 15.67 -26.93 6.72
N TRP A 78 15.07 -26.08 7.53
CA TRP A 78 14.23 -26.49 8.66
C TRP A 78 13.03 -27.34 8.20
N LEU A 79 12.32 -26.93 7.15
CA LEU A 79 11.19 -27.70 6.60
C LEU A 79 11.62 -29.07 6.05
N LYS A 80 12.81 -29.18 5.45
CA LYS A 80 13.31 -30.49 4.96
C LYS A 80 13.46 -31.51 6.10
N GLU A 81 13.83 -31.05 7.28
CA GLU A 81 14.05 -31.90 8.46
C GLU A 81 12.76 -32.17 9.23
N HIS A 82 11.89 -31.17 9.39
CA HIS A 82 10.77 -31.23 10.33
C HIS A 82 9.38 -31.32 9.66
N LYS A 83 9.31 -31.41 8.32
CA LYS A 83 8.04 -31.34 7.57
C LYS A 83 7.04 -32.40 8.02
N GLU A 84 7.46 -33.67 8.14
CA GLU A 84 6.54 -34.74 8.45
C GLU A 84 5.94 -34.60 9.85
N GLU A 85 6.76 -34.24 10.83
CA GLU A 85 6.29 -33.96 12.19
C GLU A 85 5.31 -32.76 12.20
N LEU A 86 5.66 -31.68 11.48
CA LEU A 86 4.82 -30.47 11.38
C LEU A 86 3.44 -30.83 10.81
N LEU A 87 3.38 -31.56 9.70
CA LEU A 87 2.12 -31.96 9.06
C LEU A 87 1.29 -32.83 10.00
N LYS A 88 1.88 -33.89 10.60
CA LYS A 88 1.21 -34.74 11.60
C LYS A 88 0.66 -33.95 12.78
N ARG A 89 1.40 -32.93 13.28
CA ARG A 89 0.92 -32.06 14.37
C ARG A 89 -0.27 -31.21 13.96
N ILE A 90 -0.30 -30.74 12.72
CA ILE A 90 -1.42 -29.93 12.19
C ILE A 90 -2.65 -30.83 11.99
N GLU A 91 -2.50 -31.98 11.33
CA GLU A 91 -3.57 -32.98 11.09
C GLU A 91 -4.24 -33.44 12.37
N ASN A 92 -3.43 -33.76 13.38
CA ASN A 92 -3.90 -34.20 14.70
C ASN A 92 -4.41 -33.05 15.59
N GLY A 93 -4.46 -31.84 15.07
CA GLY A 93 -4.89 -30.66 15.85
C GLY A 93 -3.98 -30.31 17.03
N LYS A 94 -2.74 -30.83 17.07
CA LYS A 94 -1.75 -30.56 18.13
C LYS A 94 -0.87 -29.36 17.85
N TYR A 95 -0.92 -28.82 16.63
CA TYR A 95 -0.16 -27.61 16.27
C TYR A 95 -0.66 -26.40 17.05
N LYS A 96 0.29 -25.65 17.60
CA LYS A 96 0.05 -24.38 18.32
C LYS A 96 0.82 -23.28 17.60
N PRO A 97 0.15 -22.31 16.96
CA PRO A 97 0.81 -21.14 16.38
C PRO A 97 1.60 -20.37 17.42
N SER A 98 2.74 -19.84 17.01
CA SER A 98 3.55 -18.94 17.85
C SER A 98 2.88 -17.58 18.01
N PRO A 99 3.11 -16.87 19.13
CA PRO A 99 2.67 -15.48 19.24
C PRO A 99 3.36 -14.62 18.20
N VAL A 100 2.68 -13.56 17.73
CA VAL A 100 3.27 -12.63 16.77
C VAL A 100 4.23 -11.66 17.46
N ARG A 101 5.36 -11.35 16.84
CA ARG A 101 6.29 -10.34 17.31
C ARG A 101 5.76 -8.93 17.04
N ARG A 102 5.53 -8.14 18.07
CA ARG A 102 5.07 -6.75 17.96
C ARG A 102 6.18 -5.86 17.43
N VAL A 103 5.85 -5.04 16.42
CA VAL A 103 6.73 -3.98 15.89
C VAL A 103 5.92 -2.71 15.70
N GLU A 104 6.46 -1.60 16.18
CA GLU A 104 5.84 -0.28 16.02
C GLU A 104 6.37 0.43 14.78
N ILE A 105 5.48 0.90 13.94
CA ILE A 105 5.82 1.72 12.77
C ILE A 105 5.19 3.11 12.92
N PRO A 106 6.00 4.19 12.78
CA PRO A 106 5.47 5.54 12.88
C PRO A 106 4.47 5.85 11.75
N LYS A 107 3.33 6.46 12.12
CA LYS A 107 2.35 7.00 11.16
C LYS A 107 2.74 8.44 10.77
N ASP A 108 2.29 8.88 9.60
CA ASP A 108 2.54 10.24 9.09
C ASP A 108 2.01 11.37 10.02
N ASN A 109 1.06 11.06 10.89
CA ASN A 109 0.43 12.00 11.83
C ASN A 109 1.03 11.95 13.25
N GLY A 110 2.21 11.36 13.41
CA GLY A 110 2.91 11.21 14.71
C GLY A 110 2.42 10.05 15.57
N GLY A 111 1.36 9.33 15.16
CA GLY A 111 0.91 8.11 15.84
C GLY A 111 1.79 6.89 15.48
N ARG A 112 1.54 5.76 16.14
CA ARG A 112 2.22 4.48 15.85
C ARG A 112 1.22 3.46 15.31
N ARG A 113 1.68 2.62 14.36
CA ARG A 113 0.95 1.45 13.89
C ARG A 113 1.61 0.22 14.49
N LEU A 114 0.81 -0.62 15.12
CA LEU A 114 1.29 -1.84 15.74
C LEU A 114 1.17 -2.98 14.72
N LEU A 115 2.30 -3.51 14.25
CA LEU A 115 2.33 -4.69 13.40
C LEU A 115 2.65 -5.91 14.24
N GLY A 116 2.03 -7.05 13.90
CA GLY A 116 2.36 -8.36 14.45
C GLY A 116 3.05 -9.19 13.37
N ILE A 117 4.29 -9.57 13.58
CA ILE A 117 5.06 -10.41 12.63
C ILE A 117 4.99 -11.86 13.08
N PRO A 118 4.26 -12.76 12.38
CA PRO A 118 4.26 -14.19 12.66
C PRO A 118 5.61 -14.82 12.33
N THR A 119 5.90 -16.00 12.85
CA THR A 119 7.05 -16.82 12.43
C THR A 119 6.99 -17.14 10.94
N VAL A 120 8.11 -17.49 10.33
CA VAL A 120 8.13 -17.83 8.90
C VAL A 120 7.26 -19.06 8.63
N ILE A 121 7.30 -20.05 9.50
CA ILE A 121 6.48 -21.27 9.40
C ILE A 121 4.99 -20.95 9.50
N ASP A 122 4.59 -20.13 10.48
CA ASP A 122 3.20 -19.68 10.61
C ASP A 122 2.72 -18.91 9.36
N ARG A 123 3.58 -18.07 8.78
CA ARG A 123 3.25 -17.37 7.52
C ARG A 123 3.03 -18.33 6.35
N ILE A 124 3.84 -19.39 6.25
CA ILE A 124 3.67 -20.42 5.21
C ILE A 124 2.32 -21.12 5.37
N ILE A 125 2.00 -21.56 6.58
CA ILE A 125 0.72 -22.24 6.86
C ILE A 125 -0.47 -21.29 6.62
N GLN A 126 -0.40 -20.05 7.10
CA GLN A 126 -1.44 -19.04 6.84
C GLN A 126 -1.60 -18.75 5.35
N GLN A 127 -0.51 -18.70 4.59
CA GLN A 127 -0.53 -18.52 3.15
C GLN A 127 -1.16 -19.73 2.45
N ALA A 128 -0.86 -20.96 2.90
CA ALA A 128 -1.47 -22.17 2.36
C ALA A 128 -2.99 -22.20 2.63
N ILE A 129 -3.43 -21.81 3.83
CA ILE A 129 -4.86 -21.65 4.16
C ILE A 129 -5.51 -20.61 3.25
N ALA A 130 -4.90 -19.45 3.08
CA ALA A 130 -5.43 -18.39 2.24
C ALA A 130 -5.60 -18.82 0.78
N GLN A 131 -4.66 -19.59 0.22
CA GLN A 131 -4.72 -20.10 -1.14
C GLN A 131 -5.91 -21.04 -1.39
N VAL A 132 -6.27 -21.84 -0.40
CA VAL A 132 -7.43 -22.76 -0.47
C VAL A 132 -8.75 -22.03 -0.25
N LEU A 133 -8.78 -21.04 0.65
CA LEU A 133 -10.02 -20.33 0.99
C LEU A 133 -10.39 -19.22 -0.01
N ILE A 134 -9.42 -18.57 -0.66
CA ILE A 134 -9.71 -17.47 -1.60
C ILE A 134 -10.62 -17.91 -2.74
N PRO A 135 -10.42 -19.03 -3.43
CA PRO A 135 -11.32 -19.47 -4.49
C PRO A 135 -12.76 -19.70 -4.01
N ILE A 136 -12.95 -20.06 -2.73
CA ILE A 136 -14.26 -20.30 -2.11
C ILE A 136 -14.99 -18.97 -1.85
N TYR A 137 -14.25 -17.94 -1.39
CA TYR A 137 -14.85 -16.66 -0.96
C TYR A 137 -14.88 -15.61 -2.07
N GLU A 138 -13.93 -15.63 -3.03
CA GLU A 138 -13.85 -14.62 -4.09
C GLU A 138 -15.14 -14.45 -4.90
N PRO A 139 -15.84 -15.53 -5.31
CA PRO A 139 -17.11 -15.41 -6.01
C PRO A 139 -18.25 -14.85 -5.15
N LYS A 140 -18.13 -15.00 -3.82
CA LYS A 140 -19.14 -14.60 -2.85
C LYS A 140 -19.06 -13.13 -2.45
N PHE A 141 -17.87 -12.52 -2.59
CA PHE A 141 -17.68 -11.13 -2.18
C PHE A 141 -18.44 -10.12 -3.00
N SER A 142 -18.91 -9.06 -2.35
CA SER A 142 -19.52 -7.90 -2.98
C SER A 142 -18.67 -7.35 -4.14
N GLN A 143 -19.34 -6.91 -5.22
CA GLN A 143 -18.68 -6.26 -6.35
C GLN A 143 -18.11 -4.88 -5.98
N GLY A 144 -18.60 -4.26 -4.90
CA GLY A 144 -18.08 -3.01 -4.35
C GLY A 144 -16.81 -3.15 -3.50
N SER A 145 -16.37 -4.39 -3.20
CA SER A 145 -15.13 -4.66 -2.45
C SER A 145 -13.94 -4.82 -3.39
N TYR A 146 -12.85 -4.07 -3.14
CA TYR A 146 -11.66 -4.02 -4.01
C TYR A 146 -10.35 -4.41 -3.30
N GLY A 147 -10.21 -4.14 -2.00
CA GLY A 147 -8.97 -4.36 -1.26
C GLY A 147 -8.67 -5.84 -1.01
N TYR A 148 -7.42 -6.25 -1.15
CA TYR A 148 -6.93 -7.61 -0.91
C TYR A 148 -7.63 -8.69 -1.74
N ARG A 149 -8.09 -8.35 -2.92
CA ARG A 149 -8.75 -9.28 -3.86
C ARG A 149 -7.96 -9.41 -5.15
N PRO A 150 -7.92 -10.62 -5.75
CA PRO A 150 -7.25 -10.84 -7.03
C PRO A 150 -7.89 -9.97 -8.13
N ASN A 151 -7.06 -9.49 -9.05
CA ASN A 151 -7.48 -8.70 -10.22
C ASN A 151 -8.26 -7.42 -9.89
N ARG A 152 -8.20 -6.91 -8.64
CA ARG A 152 -8.82 -5.66 -8.21
C ARG A 152 -7.79 -4.72 -7.59
N SER A 153 -7.91 -3.45 -7.90
CA SER A 153 -6.93 -2.44 -7.48
C SER A 153 -7.59 -1.20 -6.85
N ALA A 154 -6.77 -0.39 -6.20
CA ALA A 154 -7.19 0.93 -5.72
C ALA A 154 -7.62 1.86 -6.87
N LYS A 155 -7.09 1.64 -8.07
CA LYS A 155 -7.47 2.39 -9.28
C LYS A 155 -8.91 2.07 -9.68
N ASP A 156 -9.28 0.80 -9.69
CA ASP A 156 -10.65 0.38 -10.03
C ASP A 156 -11.66 0.92 -9.03
N ALA A 157 -11.29 0.94 -7.74
CA ALA A 157 -12.14 1.51 -6.70
C ALA A 157 -12.42 3.00 -6.91
N ILE A 158 -11.40 3.82 -7.18
CA ILE A 158 -11.61 5.26 -7.42
C ILE A 158 -12.28 5.54 -8.77
N GLU A 159 -12.02 4.73 -9.81
CA GLU A 159 -12.72 4.79 -11.08
C GLU A 159 -14.23 4.53 -10.88
N LYS A 160 -14.58 3.58 -10.03
CA LYS A 160 -15.98 3.30 -9.71
C LYS A 160 -16.65 4.45 -8.97
N VAL A 161 -15.92 5.14 -8.07
CA VAL A 161 -16.41 6.38 -7.44
C VAL A 161 -16.67 7.45 -8.49
N ARG A 162 -15.75 7.63 -9.47
CA ARG A 162 -15.92 8.59 -10.58
C ARG A 162 -17.16 8.24 -11.43
N GLU A 163 -17.31 6.98 -11.79
CA GLU A 163 -18.47 6.51 -12.55
C GLU A 163 -19.79 6.87 -11.85
N TYR A 164 -19.90 6.57 -10.56
CA TYR A 164 -21.11 6.90 -9.80
C TYR A 164 -21.29 8.42 -9.61
N ALA A 165 -20.21 9.19 -9.47
CA ALA A 165 -20.30 10.64 -9.42
C ALA A 165 -20.91 11.22 -10.72
N ASN A 166 -20.57 10.64 -11.89
CA ASN A 166 -21.16 11.00 -13.18
C ASN A 166 -22.64 10.57 -13.29
N LYS A 167 -23.04 9.50 -12.59
CA LYS A 167 -24.44 9.05 -12.47
C LYS A 167 -25.24 9.84 -11.41
N GLY A 168 -24.70 10.96 -10.91
CA GLY A 168 -25.40 11.88 -10.01
C GLY A 168 -25.22 11.58 -8.52
N TYR A 169 -24.39 10.63 -8.12
CA TYR A 169 -24.03 10.39 -6.71
C TYR A 169 -22.98 11.40 -6.25
N LYS A 170 -23.41 12.58 -5.83
CA LYS A 170 -22.57 13.74 -5.54
C LYS A 170 -22.06 13.80 -4.08
N TYR A 171 -22.54 12.93 -3.22
CA TYR A 171 -22.18 12.88 -1.80
C TYR A 171 -21.60 11.53 -1.44
N ALA A 172 -20.58 11.54 -0.60
CA ALA A 172 -19.92 10.36 -0.09
C ALA A 172 -19.93 10.36 1.43
N VAL A 173 -20.22 9.22 2.01
CA VAL A 173 -19.92 8.91 3.41
C VAL A 173 -18.61 8.16 3.42
N SER A 174 -17.57 8.78 4.00
CA SER A 174 -16.30 8.11 4.28
C SER A 174 -16.32 7.61 5.71
N LEU A 175 -16.19 6.30 5.91
CA LEU A 175 -16.11 5.67 7.21
C LEU A 175 -14.65 5.27 7.50
N ASP A 176 -14.14 5.63 8.67
CA ASP A 176 -12.82 5.26 9.18
C ASP A 176 -13.03 4.36 10.39
N LEU A 177 -12.54 3.13 10.34
CA LEU A 177 -12.64 2.17 11.44
C LEU A 177 -11.47 2.34 12.40
N SER A 178 -11.77 2.43 13.70
CA SER A 178 -10.75 2.55 14.72
C SER A 178 -10.09 1.20 14.98
N LYS A 179 -8.79 1.08 14.66
CA LYS A 179 -8.00 -0.13 14.93
C LYS A 179 -8.66 -1.42 14.41
N TYR A 180 -9.20 -1.39 13.21
CA TYR A 180 -10.03 -2.45 12.63
C TYR A 180 -9.48 -3.87 12.89
N PHE A 181 -8.21 -4.11 12.54
CA PHE A 181 -7.60 -5.42 12.74
C PHE A 181 -7.45 -5.82 14.21
N ASP A 182 -7.37 -4.87 15.13
CA ASP A 182 -7.21 -5.13 16.57
C ASP A 182 -8.56 -5.36 17.30
N THR A 183 -9.69 -5.08 16.62
CA THR A 183 -11.04 -5.12 17.24
C THR A 183 -11.99 -6.11 16.58
N LEU A 184 -11.50 -6.97 15.70
CA LEU A 184 -12.30 -8.03 15.08
C LEU A 184 -12.83 -9.00 16.14
N ASN A 185 -14.14 -9.16 16.22
CA ASN A 185 -14.74 -10.11 17.16
C ASN A 185 -14.56 -11.54 16.66
N HIS A 186 -13.82 -12.37 17.41
CA HIS A 186 -13.48 -13.73 17.03
C HIS A 186 -14.71 -14.62 16.86
N GLU A 187 -15.71 -14.52 17.74
CA GLU A 187 -16.91 -15.36 17.67
C GLU A 187 -17.75 -15.06 16.42
N LEU A 188 -17.97 -13.78 16.12
CA LEU A 188 -18.67 -13.38 14.90
C LEU A 188 -17.93 -13.87 13.65
N LEU A 189 -16.61 -13.71 13.61
CA LEU A 189 -15.79 -14.19 12.48
C LEU A 189 -15.87 -15.71 12.35
N MET A 190 -15.74 -16.45 13.46
CA MET A 190 -15.83 -17.91 13.45
C MET A 190 -17.21 -18.41 13.01
N ASN A 191 -18.27 -17.70 13.40
CA ASN A 191 -19.64 -18.02 12.98
C ASN A 191 -19.85 -17.75 11.48
N MET A 192 -19.18 -16.71 10.91
CA MET A 192 -19.19 -16.47 9.45
C MET A 192 -18.45 -17.58 8.71
N LEU A 193 -17.28 -17.98 9.20
CA LEU A 193 -16.47 -19.05 8.57
C LEU A 193 -17.19 -20.41 8.59
N ARG A 194 -17.84 -20.78 9.70
CA ARG A 194 -18.56 -22.06 9.84
C ARG A 194 -19.75 -22.21 8.90
N LYS A 195 -20.26 -21.12 8.32
CA LYS A 195 -21.33 -21.20 7.31
C LYS A 195 -20.85 -21.80 5.99
N ASP A 196 -19.58 -21.56 5.66
CA ASP A 196 -19.01 -21.92 4.37
C ASP A 196 -17.94 -23.03 4.48
N ILE A 197 -17.38 -23.21 5.66
CA ILE A 197 -16.30 -24.18 5.93
C ILE A 197 -16.82 -25.22 6.91
N HIS A 198 -16.97 -26.44 6.44
CA HIS A 198 -17.47 -27.57 7.25
C HIS A 198 -16.34 -28.40 7.89
N ASP A 199 -15.08 -28.20 7.48
CA ASP A 199 -13.92 -28.87 8.08
C ASP A 199 -13.59 -28.25 9.47
N LYS A 200 -13.98 -28.97 10.54
CA LYS A 200 -13.75 -28.53 11.92
C LYS A 200 -12.26 -28.36 12.24
N ARG A 201 -11.38 -29.19 11.66
CA ARG A 201 -9.93 -29.13 11.90
C ARG A 201 -9.35 -27.82 11.37
N LEU A 202 -9.77 -27.41 10.16
CA LEU A 202 -9.36 -26.12 9.57
C LEU A 202 -9.90 -24.94 10.37
N ILE A 203 -11.17 -24.99 10.78
CA ILE A 203 -11.80 -23.96 11.65
C ILE A 203 -11.03 -23.82 12.97
N ASP A 204 -10.67 -24.92 13.61
CA ASP A 204 -9.91 -24.91 14.86
C ASP A 204 -8.49 -24.37 14.68
N LEU A 205 -7.85 -24.67 13.56
CA LEU A 205 -6.54 -24.09 13.22
C LEU A 205 -6.61 -22.59 13.04
N ILE A 206 -7.60 -22.07 12.30
CA ILE A 206 -7.84 -20.63 12.14
C ILE A 206 -8.10 -19.97 13.51
N LYS A 207 -8.92 -20.59 14.36
CA LYS A 207 -9.19 -20.11 15.73
C LYS A 207 -7.92 -20.01 16.56
N LYS A 208 -7.00 -21.00 16.43
CA LYS A 208 -5.71 -20.98 17.12
C LYS A 208 -4.83 -19.82 16.63
N TYR A 209 -4.82 -19.50 15.35
CA TYR A 209 -4.12 -18.33 14.81
C TYR A 209 -4.66 -17.02 15.37
N LEU A 210 -5.97 -16.85 15.46
CA LEU A 210 -6.58 -15.68 16.07
C LEU A 210 -6.21 -15.51 17.54
N LYS A 211 -6.05 -16.62 18.27
CA LYS A 211 -5.73 -16.67 19.72
C LYS A 211 -4.24 -16.81 20.03
N SER A 212 -3.36 -16.80 19.02
CA SER A 212 -1.92 -17.07 19.22
C SER A 212 -1.20 -16.09 20.13
N GLY A 213 -1.79 -14.91 20.36
CA GLY A 213 -1.22 -13.88 21.21
C GLY A 213 -0.18 -12.99 20.51
N VAL A 214 0.25 -11.99 21.26
CA VAL A 214 1.23 -11.01 20.83
C VAL A 214 2.38 -10.98 21.81
N MET A 215 3.61 -11.06 21.32
CA MET A 215 4.81 -10.89 22.12
C MET A 215 5.35 -9.47 21.97
N GLU A 216 5.46 -8.78 23.10
CA GLU A 216 6.04 -7.45 23.20
C GLU A 216 7.08 -7.43 24.34
N ASN A 217 8.31 -7.06 24.03
CA ASN A 217 9.42 -7.03 25.00
C ASN A 217 9.61 -8.34 25.80
N GLY A 218 9.40 -9.49 25.15
CA GLY A 218 9.53 -10.81 25.78
C GLY A 218 8.30 -11.30 26.56
N VAL A 219 7.26 -10.47 26.70
CA VAL A 219 6.00 -10.83 27.38
C VAL A 219 4.94 -11.20 26.36
N VAL A 220 4.30 -12.36 26.53
CA VAL A 220 3.19 -12.81 25.68
C VAL A 220 1.86 -12.41 26.28
N THR A 221 1.10 -11.62 25.56
CA THR A 221 -0.27 -11.25 25.90
C THR A 221 -1.26 -12.05 25.04
N LYS A 222 -2.22 -12.70 25.65
CA LYS A 222 -3.29 -13.39 24.92
C LYS A 222 -4.18 -12.39 24.18
N THR A 223 -4.63 -12.77 22.99
CA THR A 223 -5.60 -11.98 22.20
C THR A 223 -6.98 -12.61 22.28
N GLU A 224 -7.95 -11.85 22.77
CA GLU A 224 -9.38 -12.26 22.82
C GLU A 224 -10.16 -11.67 21.64
N GLU A 225 -9.66 -10.60 21.07
CA GLU A 225 -10.19 -9.88 19.90
C GLU A 225 -9.06 -9.61 18.90
N GLY A 226 -9.45 -9.36 17.66
CA GLY A 226 -8.54 -8.91 16.61
C GLY A 226 -7.86 -10.02 15.83
N SER A 227 -7.27 -9.62 14.72
CA SER A 227 -6.40 -10.45 13.89
C SER A 227 -5.06 -9.74 13.76
N PRO A 228 -3.91 -10.41 13.93
CA PRO A 228 -2.62 -9.75 13.87
C PRO A 228 -2.43 -8.99 12.57
N GLN A 229 -2.18 -7.69 12.65
CA GLN A 229 -1.89 -6.87 11.47
C GLN A 229 -0.51 -7.23 10.92
N GLY A 230 -0.46 -8.06 9.86
CA GLY A 230 0.77 -8.58 9.25
C GLY A 230 0.77 -10.10 9.03
N GLY A 231 -0.27 -10.82 9.46
CA GLY A 231 -0.49 -12.23 9.10
C GLY A 231 -1.01 -12.37 7.66
N ASN A 232 -0.56 -13.41 6.95
CA ASN A 232 -0.95 -13.64 5.55
C ASN A 232 -2.45 -13.98 5.39
N LEU A 233 -3.08 -14.50 6.42
CA LEU A 233 -4.51 -14.83 6.44
C LEU A 233 -5.40 -13.64 6.81
N SER A 234 -4.88 -12.66 7.55
CA SER A 234 -5.64 -11.53 8.09
C SER A 234 -6.39 -10.70 7.04
N PRO A 235 -5.85 -10.43 5.83
CA PRO A 235 -6.58 -9.70 4.79
C PRO A 235 -7.84 -10.42 4.31
N LEU A 236 -7.78 -11.74 4.13
CA LEU A 236 -8.94 -12.54 3.73
C LEU A 236 -10.01 -12.53 4.84
N LEU A 237 -9.61 -12.78 6.08
CA LEU A 237 -10.52 -12.78 7.23
C LEU A 237 -11.20 -11.42 7.40
N ALA A 238 -10.45 -10.33 7.19
CA ALA A 238 -10.98 -8.98 7.21
C ALA A 238 -12.04 -8.75 6.12
N ASN A 239 -11.82 -9.26 4.91
CA ASN A 239 -12.79 -9.16 3.83
C ASN A 239 -14.05 -9.99 4.13
N ILE A 240 -13.91 -11.21 4.65
CA ILE A 240 -15.05 -12.06 5.04
C ILE A 240 -15.90 -11.35 6.09
N TYR A 241 -15.26 -10.68 7.06
CA TYR A 241 -15.96 -9.98 8.12
C TYR A 241 -16.79 -8.79 7.61
N LEU A 242 -16.20 -7.96 6.74
CA LEU A 242 -16.86 -6.76 6.21
C LEU A 242 -17.81 -7.05 5.02
N ASP A 243 -17.74 -8.21 4.40
CA ASP A 243 -18.64 -8.57 3.30
C ASP A 243 -20.11 -8.57 3.75
N LYS A 244 -20.36 -8.86 5.03
CA LYS A 244 -21.69 -8.76 5.60
C LYS A 244 -22.22 -7.32 5.59
N PHE A 245 -21.35 -6.35 5.85
CA PHE A 245 -21.67 -4.93 5.74
C PHE A 245 -21.95 -4.54 4.29
N ASP A 246 -21.05 -4.96 3.38
CA ASP A 246 -21.17 -4.63 1.96
C ASP A 246 -22.53 -5.12 1.40
N LYS A 247 -22.86 -6.39 1.62
CA LYS A 247 -24.11 -7.01 1.15
C LYS A 247 -25.35 -6.39 1.76
N GLU A 248 -25.32 -6.05 3.03
CA GLU A 248 -26.45 -5.41 3.71
C GLU A 248 -26.79 -4.07 3.08
N PHE A 249 -25.78 -3.23 2.83
CA PHE A 249 -26.01 -1.90 2.26
C PHE A 249 -26.27 -1.96 0.75
N GLU A 250 -25.66 -2.88 0.02
CA GLU A 250 -25.98 -3.14 -1.38
C GLU A 250 -27.44 -3.63 -1.54
N GLY A 251 -27.90 -4.52 -0.66
CA GLY A 251 -29.28 -4.99 -0.62
C GLY A 251 -30.29 -3.86 -0.38
N ARG A 252 -29.89 -2.81 0.31
CA ARG A 252 -30.66 -1.56 0.48
C ARG A 252 -30.55 -0.60 -0.71
N GLY A 253 -29.88 -0.98 -1.79
CA GLY A 253 -29.68 -0.15 -3.00
C GLY A 253 -28.58 0.91 -2.87
N VAL A 254 -27.79 0.90 -1.77
CA VAL A 254 -26.68 1.83 -1.55
C VAL A 254 -25.48 1.43 -2.41
N LYS A 255 -24.81 2.41 -2.98
CA LYS A 255 -23.55 2.19 -3.72
C LYS A 255 -22.40 2.15 -2.73
N VAL A 256 -21.91 0.93 -2.44
CA VAL A 256 -20.80 0.64 -1.53
C VAL A 256 -19.53 0.52 -2.36
N ILE A 257 -18.44 1.17 -1.93
CA ILE A 257 -17.10 1.00 -2.47
C ILE A 257 -16.15 0.88 -1.29
N ARG A 258 -15.52 -0.28 -1.18
CA ARG A 258 -14.63 -0.58 -0.06
C ARG A 258 -13.26 -1.04 -0.55
N TYR A 259 -12.24 -0.54 0.11
CA TYR A 259 -10.87 -1.01 -0.07
C TYR A 259 -10.28 -1.33 1.31
N ALA A 260 -10.25 -2.61 1.67
CA ALA A 260 -9.92 -3.07 3.02
C ALA A 260 -10.85 -2.42 4.08
N ASP A 261 -10.29 -1.63 4.97
CA ASP A 261 -10.97 -0.85 6.01
C ASP A 261 -11.45 0.55 5.57
N ASP A 262 -11.00 1.02 4.40
CA ASP A 262 -11.46 2.29 3.81
C ASP A 262 -12.81 2.09 3.11
N ILE A 263 -13.91 2.58 3.70
CA ILE A 263 -15.28 2.42 3.21
C ILE A 263 -15.83 3.75 2.70
N VAL A 264 -16.42 3.73 1.51
CA VAL A 264 -17.14 4.86 0.92
C VAL A 264 -18.54 4.42 0.50
N LEU A 265 -19.57 5.06 1.05
CA LEU A 265 -20.95 4.93 0.60
C LEU A 265 -21.36 6.16 -0.18
N LEU A 266 -22.06 5.99 -1.29
CA LEU A 266 -22.42 7.11 -2.16
C LEU A 266 -23.91 7.40 -2.13
N ALA A 267 -24.27 8.69 -2.12
CA ALA A 267 -25.62 9.20 -2.09
C ALA A 267 -25.83 10.33 -3.11
N LYS A 268 -27.08 10.51 -3.56
CA LYS A 268 -27.46 11.58 -4.49
C LYS A 268 -27.67 12.92 -3.78
N SER A 269 -28.04 12.95 -2.51
CA SER A 269 -28.32 14.16 -1.74
C SER A 269 -27.54 14.21 -0.40
N LYS A 270 -27.33 15.41 0.11
CA LYS A 270 -26.66 15.63 1.40
C LYS A 270 -27.42 14.96 2.54
N ARG A 271 -28.74 15.15 2.62
CA ARG A 271 -29.61 14.55 3.65
C ARG A 271 -29.56 13.01 3.62
N ALA A 272 -29.49 12.39 2.43
CA ALA A 272 -29.32 10.95 2.29
C ALA A 272 -27.95 10.48 2.81
N SER A 273 -26.88 11.24 2.52
CA SER A 273 -25.55 10.90 3.01
C SER A 273 -25.43 11.03 4.55
N GLU A 274 -26.09 12.00 5.16
CA GLU A 274 -26.11 12.16 6.63
C GLU A 274 -26.83 10.98 7.32
N ARG A 275 -27.99 10.56 6.79
CA ARG A 275 -28.68 9.36 7.27
C ARG A 275 -27.86 8.09 7.06
N LEU A 276 -27.17 7.98 5.92
CA LEU A 276 -26.30 6.83 5.65
C LEU A 276 -25.14 6.78 6.64
N LEU A 277 -24.54 7.92 6.99
CA LEU A 277 -23.48 7.97 7.99
C LEU A 277 -23.97 7.40 9.33
N GLU A 278 -25.15 7.84 9.79
CA GLU A 278 -25.71 7.38 11.06
C GLU A 278 -26.05 5.88 11.03
N THR A 279 -26.78 5.44 10.00
CA THR A 279 -27.23 4.04 9.91
C THR A 279 -26.09 3.07 9.68
N SER A 280 -25.07 3.46 8.90
CA SER A 280 -23.89 2.62 8.64
C SER A 280 -22.99 2.53 9.88
N SER A 281 -22.80 3.63 10.60
CA SER A 281 -22.06 3.63 11.87
C SER A 281 -22.73 2.72 12.90
N ARG A 282 -24.03 2.87 13.10
CA ARG A 282 -24.82 2.02 14.00
C ARG A 282 -24.73 0.54 13.62
N TYR A 283 -24.82 0.20 12.33
CA TYR A 283 -24.69 -1.19 11.88
C TYR A 283 -23.31 -1.78 12.19
N LEU A 284 -22.23 -1.02 11.93
CA LEU A 284 -20.86 -1.42 12.22
C LEU A 284 -20.66 -1.66 13.73
N GLU A 285 -21.22 -0.79 14.58
CA GLU A 285 -21.07 -0.87 16.04
C GLU A 285 -21.97 -1.96 16.64
N ASP A 286 -23.25 -1.98 16.29
CA ASP A 286 -24.23 -2.89 16.92
C ASP A 286 -24.13 -4.32 16.38
N LYS A 287 -23.99 -4.48 15.07
CA LYS A 287 -24.03 -5.80 14.41
C LYS A 287 -22.65 -6.42 14.20
N LEU A 288 -21.64 -5.60 13.88
CA LEU A 288 -20.28 -6.08 13.63
C LEU A 288 -19.33 -5.81 14.79
N LYS A 289 -19.78 -5.15 15.87
CA LYS A 289 -18.95 -4.86 17.06
C LYS A 289 -17.65 -4.12 16.73
N LEU A 290 -17.64 -3.34 15.63
CA LEU A 290 -16.51 -2.52 15.21
C LEU A 290 -16.69 -1.09 15.71
N LYS A 291 -15.58 -0.42 16.05
CA LYS A 291 -15.63 0.99 16.50
C LYS A 291 -15.41 1.94 15.31
N VAL A 292 -16.38 2.81 15.06
CA VAL A 292 -16.27 3.86 14.04
C VAL A 292 -15.54 5.07 14.63
N ASN A 293 -14.56 5.61 13.89
CA ASN A 293 -13.90 6.85 14.27
C ASN A 293 -14.77 8.05 13.86
N THR A 294 -15.50 8.60 14.80
CA THR A 294 -16.45 9.71 14.58
C THR A 294 -15.77 11.01 14.12
N GLU A 295 -14.52 11.26 14.52
CA GLU A 295 -13.79 12.47 14.12
C GLU A 295 -13.38 12.44 12.64
N LYS A 296 -13.13 11.24 12.10
CA LYS A 296 -12.69 11.08 10.70
C LYS A 296 -13.81 10.66 9.78
N SER A 297 -14.85 9.97 10.31
CA SER A 297 -15.99 9.56 9.51
C SER A 297 -16.92 10.74 9.24
N ARG A 298 -17.32 10.93 7.99
CA ARG A 298 -18.08 12.12 7.59
C ARG A 298 -18.82 11.94 6.28
N ALA A 299 -19.93 12.67 6.17
CA ALA A 299 -20.67 12.85 4.94
C ALA A 299 -20.21 14.15 4.23
N VAL A 300 -19.71 14.03 3.03
CA VAL A 300 -19.11 15.17 2.27
C VAL A 300 -19.46 15.07 0.79
N SER A 301 -19.40 16.22 0.08
CA SER A 301 -19.44 16.17 -1.39
C SER A 301 -18.21 15.46 -1.94
N VAL A 302 -18.39 14.58 -2.94
CA VAL A 302 -17.28 13.89 -3.65
C VAL A 302 -16.34 14.88 -4.34
N TYR A 303 -16.78 16.09 -4.62
CA TYR A 303 -16.00 17.17 -5.22
C TYR A 303 -15.30 18.08 -4.19
N SER A 304 -15.47 17.81 -2.88
CA SER A 304 -14.84 18.59 -1.84
C SER A 304 -13.34 18.33 -1.80
N ILE A 305 -12.56 19.24 -2.35
CA ILE A 305 -11.10 19.11 -2.51
C ILE A 305 -10.36 18.90 -1.17
N ARG A 306 -10.90 19.48 -0.08
CA ARG A 306 -10.27 19.40 1.24
C ARG A 306 -10.75 18.19 2.05
N ASN A 307 -12.01 17.82 1.86
CA ASN A 307 -12.70 16.90 2.75
C ASN A 307 -12.89 15.51 2.17
N PHE A 308 -13.02 15.36 0.86
CA PHE A 308 -13.09 14.04 0.23
C PHE A 308 -11.68 13.56 -0.14
N LYS A 309 -11.30 12.44 0.46
CA LYS A 309 -10.07 11.71 0.15
C LYS A 309 -10.35 10.21 0.20
N PHE A 310 -10.12 9.54 -0.90
CA PHE A 310 -10.22 8.08 -0.95
C PHE A 310 -8.96 7.52 -1.62
N LEU A 311 -8.26 6.62 -0.95
CA LEU A 311 -7.01 5.98 -1.43
C LEU A 311 -5.95 6.98 -1.96
N GLY A 312 -5.87 8.16 -1.35
CA GLY A 312 -4.94 9.21 -1.77
C GLY A 312 -5.41 10.07 -2.94
N PHE A 313 -6.55 9.75 -3.55
CA PHE A 313 -7.19 10.49 -4.62
C PHE A 313 -8.30 11.43 -4.11
N ALA A 314 -8.75 12.29 -4.99
CA ALA A 314 -9.92 13.15 -4.86
C ALA A 314 -10.59 13.27 -6.25
N LEU A 315 -11.82 13.77 -6.32
CA LEU A 315 -12.46 14.08 -7.59
C LEU A 315 -12.46 15.57 -7.87
N GLY A 316 -12.41 15.92 -9.14
CA GLY A 316 -12.72 17.23 -9.69
C GLY A 316 -13.91 17.14 -10.63
N ARG A 317 -14.43 18.28 -11.07
CA ARG A 317 -15.49 18.38 -12.06
C ARG A 317 -15.12 19.41 -13.13
N ASN A 318 -15.29 19.04 -14.38
CA ASN A 318 -15.14 19.91 -15.54
C ASN A 318 -16.39 19.81 -16.46
N LYS A 319 -16.32 20.35 -17.65
CA LYS A 319 -17.43 20.29 -18.64
C LYS A 319 -17.75 18.86 -19.06
N ASN A 320 -16.76 17.96 -19.04
CA ASN A 320 -16.88 16.55 -19.45
C ASN A 320 -17.33 15.64 -18.28
N GLY A 321 -17.56 16.20 -17.08
CA GLY A 321 -17.99 15.44 -15.91
C GLY A 321 -16.96 15.36 -14.79
N ALA A 322 -17.04 14.29 -13.99
CA ALA A 322 -16.10 14.02 -12.91
C ALA A 322 -14.79 13.46 -13.44
N TYR A 323 -13.67 13.96 -12.91
CA TYR A 323 -12.34 13.46 -13.21
C TYR A 323 -11.56 13.16 -11.92
N ILE A 324 -10.61 12.23 -12.02
CA ILE A 324 -9.75 11.84 -10.88
C ILE A 324 -8.59 12.81 -10.77
N ARG A 325 -8.27 13.22 -9.54
CA ARG A 325 -7.12 14.04 -9.21
C ARG A 325 -6.39 13.52 -7.98
N VAL A 326 -5.11 13.80 -7.87
CA VAL A 326 -4.35 13.47 -6.66
C VAL A 326 -4.74 14.41 -5.53
N HIS A 327 -5.06 13.85 -4.36
CA HIS A 327 -5.45 14.65 -3.19
C HIS A 327 -4.29 15.53 -2.70
N GLN A 328 -4.61 16.72 -2.16
CA GLN A 328 -3.61 17.69 -1.72
C GLN A 328 -2.58 17.16 -0.73
N LYS A 329 -3.02 16.34 0.25
CA LYS A 329 -2.12 15.72 1.24
C LYS A 329 -1.12 14.78 0.57
N SER A 330 -1.57 13.97 -0.41
CA SER A 330 -0.70 13.07 -1.18
C SER A 330 0.33 13.84 -2.02
N ARG A 331 -0.09 14.95 -2.67
CA ARG A 331 0.80 15.84 -3.42
C ARG A 331 1.86 16.48 -2.50
N LYS A 332 1.46 17.00 -1.34
CA LYS A 332 2.38 17.62 -0.37
C LYS A 332 3.41 16.58 0.13
N LYS A 333 2.98 15.37 0.46
CA LYS A 333 3.85 14.28 0.89
C LYS A 333 4.88 13.92 -0.19
N ALA A 334 4.44 13.75 -1.43
CA ALA A 334 5.34 13.46 -2.55
C ALA A 334 6.34 14.61 -2.78
N LYS A 335 5.88 15.86 -2.78
CA LYS A 335 6.77 17.03 -2.95
C LYS A 335 7.81 17.14 -1.84
N GLN A 336 7.44 16.83 -0.60
CA GLN A 336 8.37 16.77 0.53
C GLN A 336 9.42 15.67 0.30
N LYS A 337 9.02 14.48 -0.10
CA LYS A 337 9.95 13.38 -0.40
C LYS A 337 10.91 13.71 -1.54
N LEU A 338 10.40 14.34 -2.61
CA LEU A 338 11.23 14.84 -3.71
C LEU A 338 12.25 15.88 -3.23
N LYS A 339 11.85 16.77 -2.30
CA LYS A 339 12.74 17.75 -1.68
C LYS A 339 13.85 17.08 -0.88
N GLU A 340 13.53 16.05 -0.11
CA GLU A 340 14.50 15.24 0.64
C GLU A 340 15.47 14.53 -0.31
N LEU A 341 14.96 13.77 -1.28
CA LEU A 341 15.78 13.03 -2.24
C LEU A 341 16.75 13.90 -3.04
N THR A 342 16.40 15.16 -3.25
CA THR A 342 17.21 16.14 -3.98
C THR A 342 17.86 17.19 -3.07
N SER A 343 17.99 16.91 -1.77
CA SER A 343 18.68 17.79 -0.83
C SER A 343 20.18 17.89 -1.16
N ARG A 344 20.68 19.10 -1.31
CA ARG A 344 22.09 19.35 -1.67
C ARG A 344 23.11 19.02 -0.58
N SER A 345 22.61 18.73 0.64
CA SER A 345 23.47 18.49 1.82
C SER A 345 23.75 17.00 2.08
N GLN A 346 23.30 16.10 1.18
CA GLN A 346 23.43 14.66 1.39
C GLN A 346 24.82 14.09 1.11
N GLY A 347 25.73 14.83 0.48
CA GLY A 347 27.06 14.33 0.13
C GLY A 347 27.12 13.20 -0.92
N ARG A 348 25.99 12.79 -1.48
CA ARG A 348 25.87 11.68 -2.43
C ARG A 348 26.25 12.08 -3.86
N ASN A 349 26.67 11.10 -4.67
CA ASN A 349 26.85 11.31 -6.10
C ASN A 349 25.52 11.67 -6.78
N VAL A 350 25.53 12.67 -7.69
CA VAL A 350 24.32 13.13 -8.39
C VAL A 350 23.65 12.01 -9.20
N ARG A 351 24.41 11.04 -9.73
CA ARG A 351 23.84 9.89 -10.46
C ARG A 351 22.96 9.04 -9.53
N LEU A 352 23.42 8.78 -8.30
CA LEU A 352 22.63 8.05 -7.29
C LEU A 352 21.37 8.84 -6.88
N VAL A 353 21.48 10.16 -6.75
CA VAL A 353 20.32 11.04 -6.50
C VAL A 353 19.29 10.92 -7.62
N MET A 354 19.71 10.96 -8.88
CA MET A 354 18.82 10.80 -10.04
C MET A 354 18.19 9.39 -10.11
N GLN A 355 18.95 8.34 -9.77
CA GLN A 355 18.42 6.98 -9.71
C GLN A 355 17.35 6.82 -8.62
N ASN A 356 17.59 7.33 -7.43
CA ASN A 356 16.60 7.30 -6.34
C ASN A 356 15.36 8.13 -6.69
N LEU A 357 15.54 9.28 -7.34
CA LEU A 357 14.45 10.10 -7.86
C LEU A 357 13.62 9.31 -8.88
N LYS A 358 14.28 8.63 -9.84
CA LYS A 358 13.62 7.80 -10.85
C LYS A 358 12.78 6.71 -10.20
N ARG A 359 13.35 5.91 -9.27
CA ARG A 359 12.64 4.84 -8.55
C ARG A 359 11.39 5.36 -7.85
N PHE A 360 11.53 6.45 -7.09
CA PHE A 360 10.41 7.05 -6.38
C PHE A 360 9.31 7.53 -7.35
N MET A 361 9.69 8.25 -8.41
CA MET A 361 8.70 8.79 -9.36
C MET A 361 8.05 7.72 -10.23
N GLN A 362 8.76 6.66 -10.58
CA GLN A 362 8.16 5.51 -11.27
C GLN A 362 7.07 4.86 -10.41
N GLY A 363 7.36 4.55 -9.14
CA GLY A 363 6.35 4.00 -8.22
C GLY A 363 5.17 4.95 -8.01
N TRP A 364 5.45 6.25 -7.85
CA TRP A 364 4.40 7.25 -7.65
C TRP A 364 3.50 7.43 -8.91
N LEU A 365 4.08 7.46 -10.10
CA LEU A 365 3.34 7.52 -11.36
C LEU A 365 2.58 6.23 -11.65
N ASN A 366 3.13 5.07 -11.32
CA ASN A 366 2.42 3.80 -11.45
C ASN A 366 1.14 3.78 -10.63
N TYR A 367 1.14 4.39 -9.44
CA TYR A 367 -0.05 4.46 -8.59
C TYR A 367 -1.00 5.60 -8.98
N TYR A 368 -0.47 6.83 -9.11
CA TYR A 368 -1.29 8.03 -9.32
C TYR A 368 -1.50 8.39 -10.80
N GLY A 369 -0.91 7.66 -11.74
CA GLY A 369 -0.92 7.98 -13.16
C GLY A 369 -2.31 8.10 -13.80
N ILE A 370 -3.34 7.47 -13.25
CA ILE A 370 -4.73 7.60 -13.71
C ILE A 370 -5.34 8.99 -13.46
N ALA A 371 -4.74 9.79 -12.57
CA ALA A 371 -5.24 11.12 -12.24
C ALA A 371 -4.87 12.14 -13.31
N GLU A 372 -5.76 13.07 -13.61
CA GLU A 372 -5.47 14.20 -14.49
C GLU A 372 -4.51 15.18 -13.80
N MET A 373 -3.25 15.22 -14.27
CA MET A 373 -2.20 16.02 -13.60
C MET A 373 -1.06 16.48 -14.51
N GLN A 374 -1.30 16.64 -15.83
CA GLN A 374 -0.26 17.07 -16.79
C GLN A 374 0.47 18.33 -16.34
N ASN A 375 -0.27 19.40 -16.02
CA ASN A 375 0.32 20.67 -15.57
C ASN A 375 1.15 20.49 -14.30
N LEU A 376 0.69 19.63 -13.38
CA LEU A 376 1.44 19.32 -12.16
C LEU A 376 2.77 18.60 -12.46
N MET A 377 2.77 17.71 -13.45
CA MET A 377 3.98 17.01 -13.88
C MET A 377 4.96 17.93 -14.57
N ASP A 378 4.47 18.85 -15.40
CA ASP A 378 5.29 19.88 -16.06
C ASP A 378 5.95 20.81 -15.04
N ASP A 379 5.18 21.32 -14.07
CA ASP A 379 5.67 22.14 -12.97
C ASP A 379 6.73 21.42 -12.11
N TRP A 380 6.45 20.17 -11.74
CA TRP A 380 7.38 19.39 -10.94
C TRP A 380 8.64 19.05 -11.71
N ASN A 381 8.53 18.77 -13.00
CA ASN A 381 9.66 18.45 -13.86
C ASN A 381 10.61 19.66 -13.98
N GLY A 382 10.07 20.85 -14.23
CA GLY A 382 10.85 22.10 -14.26
C GLY A 382 11.54 22.37 -12.91
N TRP A 383 10.79 22.22 -11.81
CA TRP A 383 11.32 22.40 -10.46
C TRP A 383 12.42 21.37 -10.12
N LEU A 384 12.25 20.11 -10.49
CA LEU A 384 13.25 19.04 -10.25
C LEU A 384 14.52 19.25 -11.07
N ARG A 385 14.43 19.65 -12.35
CA ARG A 385 15.59 20.01 -13.17
C ARG A 385 16.40 21.12 -12.50
N ARG A 386 15.73 22.16 -11.98
CA ARG A 386 16.38 23.22 -11.22
C ARG A 386 17.04 22.70 -9.94
N ARG A 387 16.41 21.76 -9.21
CA ARG A 387 17.01 21.14 -8.03
C ARG A 387 18.25 20.29 -8.36
N ILE A 388 18.23 19.56 -9.45
CA ILE A 388 19.41 18.78 -9.89
C ILE A 388 20.54 19.72 -10.32
N ARG A 389 20.26 20.81 -11.05
CA ARG A 389 21.26 21.84 -11.35
C ARG A 389 21.87 22.44 -10.08
N MET A 390 21.04 22.76 -9.09
CA MET A 390 21.48 23.23 -7.78
C MET A 390 22.40 22.20 -7.09
N TYR A 391 22.05 20.93 -7.19
CA TYR A 391 22.84 19.83 -6.62
C TYR A 391 24.21 19.74 -7.28
N ILE A 392 24.25 19.72 -8.61
CA ILE A 392 25.49 19.71 -9.41
C ILE A 392 26.35 20.92 -9.06
N TRP A 393 25.79 22.11 -9.02
CA TRP A 393 26.50 23.33 -8.66
C TRP A 393 27.08 23.29 -7.24
N LYS A 394 26.41 22.66 -6.29
CA LYS A 394 26.95 22.44 -4.94
C LYS A 394 28.11 21.44 -4.96
N GLN A 395 28.09 20.42 -5.79
CA GLN A 395 29.20 19.47 -5.93
C GLN A 395 30.46 20.12 -6.50
N TRP A 396 30.32 21.14 -7.34
CA TRP A 396 31.43 21.95 -7.84
C TRP A 396 31.86 22.97 -6.77
N LYS A 397 32.37 22.49 -5.65
CA LYS A 397 32.62 23.26 -4.41
C LYS A 397 33.41 24.55 -4.65
N LEU A 398 34.55 24.45 -5.34
CA LEU A 398 35.52 25.52 -5.51
C LEU A 398 35.25 26.31 -6.80
N PRO A 399 35.50 27.65 -6.81
CA PRO A 399 35.38 28.47 -8.01
C PRO A 399 36.15 27.90 -9.21
N ARG A 400 37.41 27.46 -9.02
CA ARG A 400 38.21 26.82 -10.05
C ARG A 400 37.53 25.60 -10.69
N THR A 401 36.87 24.77 -9.85
CA THR A 401 36.14 23.59 -10.34
C THR A 401 34.90 23.99 -11.13
N ARG A 402 34.19 25.04 -10.70
CA ARG A 402 33.06 25.61 -11.42
C ARG A 402 33.47 26.14 -12.79
N VAL A 403 34.54 26.94 -12.86
CA VAL A 403 35.09 27.49 -14.10
C VAL A 403 35.46 26.35 -15.06
N LYS A 404 36.28 25.37 -14.59
CA LYS A 404 36.69 24.23 -15.38
C LYS A 404 35.48 23.46 -15.98
N ASN A 405 34.48 23.20 -15.16
CA ASN A 405 33.28 22.48 -15.62
C ASN A 405 32.40 23.33 -16.55
N LEU A 406 32.29 24.63 -16.37
CA LEU A 406 31.58 25.51 -17.28
C LEU A 406 32.24 25.55 -18.66
N ILE A 407 33.58 25.68 -18.72
CA ILE A 407 34.35 25.62 -19.98
C ILE A 407 34.14 24.26 -20.65
N LYS A 408 34.29 23.17 -19.90
CA LYS A 408 34.05 21.80 -20.42
C LYS A 408 32.64 21.62 -21.01
N LEU A 409 31.68 22.35 -20.50
CA LEU A 409 30.30 22.33 -20.98
C LEU A 409 30.05 23.34 -22.13
N GLY A 410 31.09 23.96 -22.66
CA GLY A 410 31.03 24.82 -23.84
C GLY A 410 30.75 26.30 -23.53
N MET A 411 30.98 26.74 -22.31
CA MET A 411 30.90 28.18 -21.99
C MET A 411 32.20 28.88 -22.36
N PRO A 412 32.15 30.06 -23.01
CA PRO A 412 33.34 30.89 -23.25
C PRO A 412 34.10 31.16 -21.94
N GLU A 413 35.43 31.14 -22.02
CA GLU A 413 36.31 31.18 -20.85
C GLU A 413 36.06 32.42 -19.95
N TRP A 414 35.97 33.61 -20.58
CA TRP A 414 35.69 34.83 -19.81
C TRP A 414 34.34 34.81 -19.07
N GLN A 415 33.31 34.19 -19.68
CA GLN A 415 32.00 34.00 -19.02
C GLN A 415 32.11 32.97 -17.89
N ALA A 416 32.88 31.91 -18.07
CA ALA A 416 33.07 30.88 -17.07
C ALA A 416 33.76 31.43 -15.81
N TYR A 417 34.79 32.27 -15.97
CA TYR A 417 35.45 32.97 -14.85
C TYR A 417 34.50 33.91 -14.11
N ARG A 418 33.76 34.75 -14.85
CA ARG A 418 32.76 35.67 -14.26
C ARG A 418 31.70 34.89 -13.47
N ASN A 419 31.21 33.81 -13.97
CA ASN A 419 30.09 33.06 -13.41
C ASN A 419 30.56 32.05 -12.34
N GLY A 420 31.71 31.44 -12.48
CA GLY A 420 32.29 30.51 -11.50
C GLY A 420 32.59 31.17 -10.15
N ASN A 421 32.93 32.46 -10.17
CA ASN A 421 33.20 33.29 -8.98
C ASN A 421 31.95 33.96 -8.40
N THR A 422 30.73 33.63 -8.89
CA THR A 422 29.49 34.26 -8.44
C THR A 422 29.27 34.08 -6.94
N ARG A 423 28.82 35.15 -6.26
CA ARG A 423 28.34 35.14 -4.86
C ARG A 423 26.86 34.78 -4.72
N LYS A 424 26.14 34.57 -5.84
CA LYS A 424 24.71 34.23 -5.80
C LYS A 424 24.48 32.88 -5.13
N GLY A 425 23.43 32.79 -4.33
CA GLY A 425 23.04 31.54 -3.65
C GLY A 425 22.75 30.39 -4.64
N TYR A 426 22.94 29.16 -4.21
CA TYR A 426 22.82 27.94 -5.04
C TYR A 426 21.49 27.84 -5.79
N TRP A 427 20.38 28.22 -5.16
CA TRP A 427 19.06 28.18 -5.76
C TRP A 427 18.89 29.27 -6.84
N ALA A 428 19.42 30.46 -6.62
CA ALA A 428 19.37 31.54 -7.59
C ALA A 428 20.14 31.18 -8.85
N ILE A 429 21.38 30.69 -8.70
CA ILE A 429 22.22 30.32 -9.85
C ILE A 429 21.64 29.12 -10.62
N ALA A 430 21.00 28.16 -9.92
CA ALA A 430 20.38 26.99 -10.53
C ALA A 430 19.15 27.35 -11.42
N GLY A 431 18.56 28.52 -11.22
CA GLY A 431 17.48 29.06 -12.07
C GLY A 431 17.95 30.08 -13.09
N SER A 432 19.26 30.39 -13.12
CA SER A 432 19.80 31.40 -14.05
C SER A 432 19.93 30.84 -15.46
N GLY A 433 19.93 31.73 -16.44
CA GLY A 433 20.22 31.37 -17.84
C GLY A 433 21.57 30.70 -18.05
N ILE A 434 22.52 30.92 -17.12
CA ILE A 434 23.87 30.34 -17.15
C ILE A 434 23.79 28.81 -17.04
N LEU A 435 23.23 28.29 -15.95
CA LEU A 435 23.12 26.83 -15.75
C LEU A 435 22.07 26.20 -16.67
N ASN A 436 21.06 26.93 -17.11
CA ASN A 436 20.11 26.39 -18.09
C ASN A 436 20.74 26.17 -19.46
N ARG A 437 21.68 27.04 -19.90
CA ARG A 437 22.41 26.92 -21.17
C ARG A 437 23.56 25.92 -21.11
N THR A 438 24.21 25.75 -19.96
CA THR A 438 25.35 24.84 -19.82
C THR A 438 24.94 23.43 -19.41
N ILE A 439 24.01 23.29 -18.46
CA ILE A 439 23.43 22.01 -18.05
C ILE A 439 22.02 21.96 -18.65
N THR A 440 21.95 21.74 -19.96
CA THR A 440 20.67 21.73 -20.72
C THR A 440 19.80 20.55 -20.29
N ASN A 441 18.53 20.51 -20.73
CA ASN A 441 17.64 19.39 -20.45
C ASN A 441 18.12 18.10 -21.13
N GLU A 442 18.68 18.22 -22.34
CA GLU A 442 19.25 17.10 -23.11
C GLU A 442 20.45 16.51 -22.38
N ARG A 443 21.34 17.34 -21.85
CA ARG A 443 22.49 16.88 -21.05
C ARG A 443 22.06 16.22 -19.75
N LEU A 444 21.01 16.72 -19.09
CA LEU A 444 20.43 16.04 -17.94
C LEU A 444 19.84 14.68 -18.30
N ALA A 445 19.13 14.58 -19.43
CA ALA A 445 18.57 13.32 -19.93
C ALA A 445 19.68 12.31 -20.23
N LEU A 446 20.74 12.71 -20.96
CA LEU A 446 21.92 11.88 -21.23
C LEU A 446 22.64 11.43 -19.95
N ALA A 447 22.62 12.25 -18.89
CA ALA A 447 23.17 11.91 -17.58
C ALA A 447 22.26 10.99 -16.76
N GLY A 448 21.08 10.60 -17.26
CA GLY A 448 20.15 9.69 -16.62
C GLY A 448 19.02 10.37 -15.82
N TYR A 449 18.75 11.66 -16.08
CA TYR A 449 17.58 12.32 -15.47
C TYR A 449 16.28 11.73 -16.01
N PHE A 450 15.39 11.36 -15.11
CA PHE A 450 14.08 10.81 -15.45
C PHE A 450 13.06 11.93 -15.67
N ASP A 451 12.63 12.13 -16.92
CA ASP A 451 11.61 13.11 -17.27
C ASP A 451 10.22 12.61 -16.89
N ILE A 452 9.69 13.15 -15.80
CA ILE A 452 8.40 12.73 -15.24
C ILE A 452 7.21 13.18 -16.09
N SER A 453 7.34 14.32 -16.77
CA SER A 453 6.28 14.83 -17.65
C SER A 453 6.14 13.96 -18.89
N GLN A 454 7.27 13.63 -19.54
CA GLN A 454 7.29 12.74 -20.70
C GLN A 454 6.77 11.35 -20.34
N LYS A 455 7.20 10.80 -19.18
CA LYS A 455 6.70 9.51 -18.71
C LYS A 455 5.19 9.54 -18.45
N TYR A 456 4.67 10.60 -17.83
CA TYR A 456 3.23 10.74 -17.62
C TYR A 456 2.47 10.79 -18.95
N LYS A 457 2.95 11.57 -19.94
CA LYS A 457 2.36 11.59 -21.28
C LYS A 457 2.32 10.20 -21.92
N SER A 458 3.40 9.44 -21.83
CA SER A 458 3.45 8.08 -22.39
C SER A 458 2.48 7.10 -21.73
N LEU A 459 1.96 7.38 -20.52
CA LEU A 459 0.93 6.57 -19.88
C LEU A 459 -0.49 6.90 -20.40
N HIS A 460 -0.66 8.02 -21.10
CA HIS A 460 -1.96 8.50 -21.61
C HIS A 460 -2.00 8.57 -23.15
N SER A 461 -0.92 8.16 -23.83
CA SER A 461 -0.81 8.19 -25.30
C SER A 461 -1.15 6.84 -25.95
N ILE A 462 -1.91 5.97 -25.23
CA ILE A 462 -2.36 4.68 -25.74
C ILE A 462 -3.87 4.72 -25.91
#